data_fa1b14f76f3fd3fccc30a6ed4cab280c
#
_entry.id   fa1b14f76f3fd3fccc30a6ed4cab280c
#
_cell.length_a   1.000
_cell.length_b   1.000
_cell.length_c   1.000
_cell.angle_alpha   90.00
_cell.angle_beta   90.00
_cell.angle_gamma   90.00
#
_symmetry.space_group_name_H-M   'P 1'
#
loop_
_entity.id
_entity.type
_entity.pdbx_description
1 polymer ?
#
loop_
_entity_poly.entity_id
_entity_poly.type
_entity_poly.pdbx_seq_one_letter_code
_entity_poly.pdbx_strand_id
1 'polypeptide(L)'
;MCKETAPLLRWHDEERIKDGALRHPADSRAWTDFDEKFPQIKSDPRNIRFGLATDGFNPYGMLSSRYSCWPVVLVIYNLPPWFCMKEHYLMLSLIIPGSTSPGDKIHVFLKPLLEDLKDLFQNGMPTYDASRNETFDLRAAVLMTISDLPGLGMLACHMVHGNFACPPCGENAWTKCLKHGRKACFMGHRRFLPLDHPFCLDGNSFDGTVELGTEPQTYYDRPILDEITALGDFKESKTYKALSSLFTLPYWDDNIL
;
A
#
# COMPACT_ATOMS: atom_id res chain seq x y z
N MET A 1 -9.12 -7.27 24.35
CA MET A 1 -9.80 -8.03 23.27
C MET A 1 -11.00 -8.74 23.83
N CYS A 2 -12.16 -8.68 23.17
CA CYS A 2 -13.36 -9.35 23.65
C CYS A 2 -13.32 -10.86 23.34
N LYS A 3 -14.16 -11.62 24.06
CA LYS A 3 -14.12 -13.09 24.01
C LYS A 3 -14.50 -13.66 22.64
N GLU A 4 -15.36 -12.97 21.92
CA GLU A 4 -15.89 -13.38 20.61
C GLU A 4 -14.93 -13.04 19.46
N THR A 5 -14.20 -11.93 19.53
CA THR A 5 -13.35 -11.44 18.43
C THR A 5 -11.89 -11.84 18.55
N ALA A 6 -11.39 -12.09 19.77
CA ALA A 6 -10.00 -12.48 19.97
C ALA A 6 -9.60 -13.78 19.20
N PRO A 7 -10.44 -14.83 19.11
CA PRO A 7 -10.14 -16.00 18.30
C PRO A 7 -9.99 -15.68 16.81
N LEU A 8 -10.77 -14.73 16.29
CA LEU A 8 -10.76 -14.37 14.86
C LEU A 8 -9.40 -13.78 14.43
N LEU A 9 -8.67 -13.15 15.34
CA LEU A 9 -7.33 -12.62 15.03
C LEU A 9 -6.28 -13.72 14.79
N ARG A 10 -6.55 -14.93 15.23
CA ARG A 10 -5.67 -16.09 15.01
C ARG A 10 -6.04 -16.90 13.77
N TRP A 11 -7.18 -16.60 13.14
CA TRP A 11 -7.68 -17.33 11.98
C TRP A 11 -6.62 -17.51 10.88
N HIS A 12 -5.86 -16.49 10.58
CA HIS A 12 -4.84 -16.52 9.53
C HIS A 12 -3.75 -17.59 9.77
N ASP A 13 -3.52 -17.94 11.01
CA ASP A 13 -2.53 -18.98 11.40
C ASP A 13 -3.18 -20.34 11.69
N GLU A 14 -4.28 -20.36 12.44
CA GLU A 14 -4.91 -21.56 12.96
C GLU A 14 -5.86 -22.26 11.95
N GLU A 15 -6.59 -21.49 11.13
CA GLU A 15 -7.68 -22.01 10.32
C GLU A 15 -7.52 -21.81 8.80
N ARG A 16 -6.61 -20.94 8.37
CA ARG A 16 -6.40 -20.62 6.97
C ARG A 16 -5.86 -21.82 6.20
N ILE A 17 -6.44 -22.11 5.01
CA ILE A 17 -5.95 -23.14 4.09
C ILE A 17 -4.64 -22.65 3.46
N LYS A 18 -3.56 -23.40 3.67
CA LYS A 18 -2.20 -23.08 3.18
C LYS A 18 -1.84 -23.98 1.97
N ASP A 19 -2.58 -23.82 0.86
CA ASP A 19 -2.40 -24.62 -0.36
C ASP A 19 -1.67 -23.87 -1.50
N GLY A 20 -1.12 -22.69 -1.21
CA GLY A 20 -0.41 -21.85 -2.17
C GLY A 20 -1.31 -20.95 -3.03
N ALA A 21 -2.63 -21.05 -2.93
CA ALA A 21 -3.52 -20.18 -3.68
C ALA A 21 -3.71 -18.82 -2.94
N LEU A 22 -3.57 -17.74 -3.68
CA LEU A 22 -3.68 -16.38 -3.16
C LEU A 22 -5.16 -16.00 -2.99
N ARG A 23 -5.68 -16.05 -1.77
CA ARG A 23 -7.07 -15.71 -1.41
C ARG A 23 -7.17 -14.63 -0.35
N HIS A 24 -6.07 -14.40 0.38
CA HIS A 24 -6.02 -13.50 1.51
C HIS A 24 -4.63 -12.84 1.60
N PRO A 25 -4.46 -11.64 2.16
CA PRO A 25 -3.14 -11.03 2.35
C PRO A 25 -2.12 -11.94 3.04
N ALA A 26 -2.57 -12.82 3.94
CA ALA A 26 -1.71 -13.81 4.59
C ALA A 26 -1.15 -14.90 3.65
N ASP A 27 -1.65 -15.00 2.40
CA ASP A 27 -1.11 -15.91 1.37
C ASP A 27 -0.04 -15.22 0.52
N SER A 28 0.16 -13.90 0.71
CA SER A 28 1.09 -13.13 -0.09
C SER A 28 2.54 -13.35 0.32
N ARG A 29 3.44 -13.17 -0.64
CA ARG A 29 4.87 -13.14 -0.39
C ARG A 29 5.24 -12.03 0.61
N ALA A 30 4.64 -10.85 0.49
CA ALA A 30 4.88 -9.75 1.41
C ALA A 30 4.61 -10.11 2.88
N TRP A 31 3.57 -10.91 3.15
CA TRP A 31 3.33 -11.41 4.51
C TRP A 31 4.41 -12.38 4.99
N THR A 32 4.82 -13.30 4.12
CA THR A 32 5.83 -14.31 4.45
C THR A 32 7.19 -13.64 4.70
N ASP A 33 7.62 -12.77 3.79
CA ASP A 33 8.88 -12.03 3.88
C ASP A 33 8.92 -11.16 5.16
N PHE A 34 7.78 -10.50 5.48
CA PHE A 34 7.63 -9.72 6.70
C PHE A 34 7.77 -10.59 7.96
N ASP A 35 7.12 -11.73 7.99
CA ASP A 35 7.16 -12.65 9.13
C ASP A 35 8.55 -13.29 9.32
N GLU A 36 9.30 -13.50 8.25
CA GLU A 36 10.68 -13.98 8.30
C GLU A 36 11.63 -12.90 8.84
N LYS A 37 11.44 -11.66 8.41
CA LYS A 37 12.26 -10.52 8.85
C LYS A 37 11.96 -10.10 10.29
N PHE A 38 10.71 -10.21 10.73
CA PHE A 38 10.26 -9.75 12.04
C PHE A 38 9.64 -10.89 12.87
N PRO A 39 10.48 -11.86 13.34
CA PRO A 39 10.00 -13.01 14.09
C PRO A 39 9.29 -12.64 15.40
N GLN A 40 9.57 -11.46 15.98
CA GLN A 40 8.87 -10.96 17.16
C GLN A 40 7.39 -10.63 16.89
N ILE A 41 7.02 -10.28 15.64
CA ILE A 41 5.62 -10.10 15.24
C ILE A 41 4.97 -11.45 14.94
N LYS A 42 5.71 -12.35 14.30
CA LYS A 42 5.25 -13.69 13.96
C LYS A 42 4.99 -14.55 15.20
N SER A 43 5.74 -14.36 16.29
CA SER A 43 5.76 -15.22 17.49
C SER A 43 4.39 -15.36 18.17
N ASP A 44 3.53 -14.34 18.06
CA ASP A 44 2.15 -14.41 18.53
C ASP A 44 1.19 -14.09 17.37
N PRO A 45 0.31 -15.01 16.98
CA PRO A 45 -0.63 -14.80 15.87
C PRO A 45 -1.64 -13.69 16.13
N ARG A 46 -1.78 -13.21 17.38
CA ARG A 46 -2.62 -12.05 17.74
C ARG A 46 -1.98 -10.71 17.39
N ASN A 47 -0.67 -10.69 17.12
CA ASN A 47 0.00 -9.48 16.64
C ASN A 47 -0.61 -9.07 15.29
N ILE A 48 -0.92 -7.79 15.16
CA ILE A 48 -1.78 -7.31 14.06
C ILE A 48 -0.94 -6.86 12.86
N ARG A 49 -1.38 -7.29 11.68
CA ARG A 49 -0.92 -6.76 10.39
C ARG A 49 -2.03 -5.93 9.79
N PHE A 50 -1.76 -4.64 9.65
CA PHE A 50 -2.72 -3.67 9.11
C PHE A 50 -2.52 -3.43 7.62
N GLY A 51 -3.64 -3.18 6.91
CA GLY A 51 -3.65 -2.37 5.72
C GLY A 51 -4.01 -0.94 6.09
N LEU A 52 -3.29 0.05 5.58
CA LEU A 52 -3.62 1.46 5.74
C LEU A 52 -4.35 1.95 4.49
N ALA A 53 -5.64 2.23 4.63
CA ALA A 53 -6.48 2.72 3.53
C ALA A 53 -6.77 4.21 3.69
N THR A 54 -6.66 4.95 2.59
CA THR A 54 -7.08 6.35 2.55
C THR A 54 -7.54 6.74 1.15
N ASP A 55 -8.62 7.50 1.09
CA ASP A 55 -9.17 8.07 -0.13
C ASP A 55 -9.98 9.32 0.19
N GLY A 56 -10.12 10.22 -0.80
CA GLY A 56 -10.89 11.43 -0.67
C GLY A 56 -12.34 11.25 -1.09
N PHE A 57 -13.28 11.62 -0.24
CA PHE A 57 -14.69 11.64 -0.63
C PHE A 57 -15.38 12.94 -0.25
N ASN A 58 -16.43 13.27 -0.97
CA ASN A 58 -17.30 14.41 -0.67
C ASN A 58 -18.55 13.91 0.08
N PRO A 59 -18.68 14.17 1.40
CA PRO A 59 -19.82 13.73 2.20
C PRO A 59 -21.14 14.42 1.82
N TYR A 60 -21.08 15.51 1.07
CA TYR A 60 -22.27 16.29 0.66
C TYR A 60 -22.81 15.92 -0.73
N GLY A 61 -22.17 14.95 -1.41
CA GLY A 61 -22.55 14.53 -2.76
C GLY A 61 -22.11 15.52 -3.85
N MET A 62 -22.42 15.16 -5.10
CA MET A 62 -21.93 15.90 -6.29
C MET A 62 -22.62 17.26 -6.55
N LEU A 63 -23.76 17.52 -5.92
CA LEU A 63 -24.57 18.72 -6.13
C LEU A 63 -24.29 19.87 -5.17
N SER A 64 -23.42 19.67 -4.20
CA SER A 64 -23.06 20.65 -3.19
C SER A 64 -21.63 21.19 -3.38
N SER A 65 -21.15 21.97 -2.44
CA SER A 65 -19.82 22.58 -2.48
C SER A 65 -18.70 21.56 -2.76
N ARG A 66 -17.62 22.01 -3.37
CA ARG A 66 -16.39 21.21 -3.49
C ARG A 66 -15.82 20.99 -2.11
N TYR A 67 -15.92 19.77 -1.61
CA TYR A 67 -15.38 19.36 -0.32
C TYR A 67 -14.70 17.99 -0.48
N SER A 68 -13.56 17.80 0.17
CA SER A 68 -12.83 16.53 0.12
C SER A 68 -12.39 16.16 1.53
N CYS A 69 -13.10 15.22 2.13
CA CYS A 69 -12.76 14.62 3.41
C CYS A 69 -11.89 13.38 3.16
N TRP A 70 -10.82 13.22 3.94
CA TRP A 70 -9.87 12.10 3.80
C TRP A 70 -9.81 11.29 5.09
N PRO A 71 -10.60 10.22 5.22
CA PRO A 71 -10.45 9.27 6.31
C PRO A 71 -9.20 8.42 6.11
N VAL A 72 -8.54 8.09 7.20
CA VAL A 72 -7.49 7.07 7.25
C VAL A 72 -8.02 5.91 8.07
N VAL A 73 -8.10 4.76 7.44
CA VAL A 73 -8.69 3.55 7.99
C VAL A 73 -7.63 2.46 8.07
N LEU A 74 -7.57 1.78 9.20
CA LEU A 74 -6.75 0.59 9.37
C LEU A 74 -7.63 -0.66 9.19
N VAL A 75 -7.22 -1.51 8.26
CA VAL A 75 -7.85 -2.80 7.95
C VAL A 75 -7.08 -3.89 8.65
N ILE A 76 -7.73 -4.70 9.47
CA ILE A 76 -7.08 -5.79 10.23
C ILE A 76 -6.99 -7.04 9.34
N TYR A 77 -5.82 -7.34 8.80
CA TYR A 77 -5.61 -8.50 7.92
C TYR A 77 -5.47 -9.84 8.64
N ASN A 78 -5.41 -9.87 9.96
CA ASN A 78 -5.47 -11.13 10.71
C ASN A 78 -6.83 -11.81 10.62
N LEU A 79 -7.90 -11.02 10.38
CA LEU A 79 -9.27 -11.50 10.36
C LEU A 79 -9.56 -12.36 9.12
N PRO A 80 -10.53 -13.28 9.21
CA PRO A 80 -11.04 -14.00 8.03
C PRO A 80 -11.51 -13.03 6.92
N PRO A 81 -11.40 -13.43 5.63
CA PRO A 81 -11.76 -12.56 4.50
C PRO A 81 -13.20 -12.02 4.56
N TRP A 82 -14.13 -12.80 5.10
CA TRP A 82 -15.53 -12.40 5.26
C TRP A 82 -15.79 -11.39 6.38
N PHE A 83 -14.78 -11.08 7.23
CA PHE A 83 -14.83 -10.04 8.26
C PHE A 83 -13.90 -8.87 7.95
N CYS A 84 -12.78 -9.11 7.31
CA CYS A 84 -11.70 -8.16 7.11
C CYS A 84 -12.16 -6.81 6.53
N MET A 85 -13.13 -6.82 5.59
CA MET A 85 -13.64 -5.62 4.92
C MET A 85 -15.05 -5.21 5.41
N LYS A 86 -15.56 -5.80 6.49
CA LYS A 86 -16.84 -5.36 7.05
C LYS A 86 -16.68 -4.10 7.90
N GLU A 87 -17.63 -3.19 7.79
CA GLU A 87 -17.66 -1.90 8.46
C GLU A 87 -17.29 -1.96 9.95
N HIS A 88 -17.83 -2.94 10.68
CA HIS A 88 -17.60 -3.10 12.12
C HIS A 88 -16.17 -3.49 12.50
N TYR A 89 -15.36 -3.92 11.54
CA TYR A 89 -13.97 -4.35 11.74
C TYR A 89 -12.95 -3.40 11.11
N LEU A 90 -13.42 -2.33 10.45
CA LEU A 90 -12.59 -1.26 9.95
C LEU A 90 -12.32 -0.24 11.07
N MET A 91 -11.07 0.07 11.32
CA MET A 91 -10.68 1.02 12.35
C MET A 91 -10.49 2.40 11.72
N LEU A 92 -11.44 3.31 11.92
CA LEU A 92 -11.24 4.71 11.56
C LEU A 92 -10.20 5.32 12.52
N SER A 93 -9.00 5.56 12.01
CA SER A 93 -7.89 6.08 12.80
C SER A 93 -7.91 7.60 12.90
N LEU A 94 -8.08 8.28 11.76
CA LEU A 94 -8.21 9.73 11.73
C LEU A 94 -9.05 10.17 10.53
N ILE A 95 -9.55 11.40 10.61
CA ILE A 95 -10.21 12.08 9.48
C ILE A 95 -9.48 13.39 9.22
N ILE A 96 -9.00 13.56 8.01
CA ILE A 96 -8.42 14.82 7.55
C ILE A 96 -9.56 15.66 6.95
N PRO A 97 -10.02 16.72 7.65
CA PRO A 97 -11.05 17.58 7.11
C PRO A 97 -10.47 18.55 6.09
N GLY A 98 -11.25 18.97 5.14
CA GLY A 98 -10.81 20.01 4.23
C GLY A 98 -11.81 20.33 3.13
N SER A 99 -11.66 21.50 2.51
CA SER A 99 -12.36 21.85 1.29
C SER A 99 -11.69 21.25 0.05
N THR A 100 -10.44 20.83 0.18
CA THR A 100 -9.61 20.25 -0.89
C THR A 100 -8.81 19.06 -0.38
N SER A 101 -8.29 18.25 -1.30
CA SER A 101 -7.35 17.18 -0.98
C SER A 101 -6.16 17.69 -0.19
N PRO A 102 -5.66 16.96 0.82
CA PRO A 102 -4.48 17.33 1.60
C PRO A 102 -3.20 17.41 0.76
N GLY A 103 -3.15 16.70 -0.39
CA GLY A 103 -1.95 16.60 -1.20
C GLY A 103 -0.75 16.12 -0.37
N ASP A 104 0.42 16.70 -0.62
CA ASP A 104 1.66 16.34 0.08
C ASP A 104 1.64 16.69 1.59
N LYS A 105 0.66 17.46 2.07
CA LYS A 105 0.47 17.73 3.51
C LYS A 105 -0.11 16.54 4.28
N ILE A 106 -0.52 15.47 3.62
CA ILE A 106 -1.04 14.26 4.27
C ILE A 106 -0.08 13.74 5.34
N HIS A 107 1.23 13.86 5.12
CA HIS A 107 2.28 13.41 6.03
C HIS A 107 2.26 14.12 7.39
N VAL A 108 1.82 15.38 7.44
CA VAL A 108 1.66 16.11 8.69
C VAL A 108 0.53 15.52 9.53
N PHE A 109 -0.56 15.12 8.88
CA PHE A 109 -1.71 14.52 9.55
C PHE A 109 -1.45 13.07 9.97
N LEU A 110 -0.65 12.33 9.18
CA LEU A 110 -0.30 10.95 9.50
C LEU A 110 0.70 10.83 10.67
N LYS A 111 1.47 11.87 10.95
CA LYS A 111 2.55 11.82 11.94
C LYS A 111 2.15 11.20 13.29
N PRO A 112 1.05 11.60 13.96
CA PRO A 112 0.65 11.00 15.24
C PRO A 112 0.36 9.50 15.11
N LEU A 113 -0.34 9.08 14.04
CA LEU A 113 -0.61 7.67 13.79
C LEU A 113 0.67 6.86 13.57
N LEU A 114 1.64 7.42 12.85
CA LEU A 114 2.91 6.74 12.61
C LEU A 114 3.76 6.62 13.88
N GLU A 115 3.70 7.60 14.77
CA GLU A 115 4.35 7.56 16.09
C GLU A 115 3.73 6.44 16.95
N ASP A 116 2.40 6.34 17.01
CA ASP A 116 1.70 5.29 17.73
C ASP A 116 2.00 3.90 17.14
N LEU A 117 2.00 3.75 15.82
CA LEU A 117 2.33 2.50 15.14
C LEU A 117 3.79 2.07 15.37
N LYS A 118 4.70 3.03 15.42
CA LYS A 118 6.12 2.78 15.74
C LYS A 118 6.27 2.28 17.17
N ASP A 119 5.62 2.93 18.12
CA ASP A 119 5.66 2.52 19.53
C ASP A 119 5.05 1.13 19.73
N LEU A 120 3.90 0.88 19.10
CA LEU A 120 3.21 -0.41 19.14
C LEU A 120 4.05 -1.54 18.53
N PHE A 121 4.81 -1.26 17.48
CA PHE A 121 5.71 -2.23 16.87
C PHE A 121 6.93 -2.53 17.78
N GLN A 122 7.58 -1.49 18.31
CA GLN A 122 8.82 -1.62 19.06
C GLN A 122 8.60 -2.13 20.48
N ASN A 123 7.66 -1.53 21.19
CA ASN A 123 7.42 -1.78 22.62
C ASN A 123 6.28 -2.76 22.87
N GLY A 124 5.27 -2.74 22.00
CA GLY A 124 4.03 -3.46 22.20
C GLY A 124 3.15 -2.79 23.26
N MET A 125 1.96 -3.31 23.47
CA MET A 125 1.01 -2.83 24.46
C MET A 125 0.42 -3.99 25.25
N PRO A 126 0.52 -3.99 26.59
CA PRO A 126 -0.12 -5.00 27.42
C PRO A 126 -1.61 -5.06 27.14
N THR A 127 -2.07 -6.20 26.64
CA THR A 127 -3.44 -6.39 26.16
C THR A 127 -4.03 -7.65 26.75
N TYR A 128 -5.21 -7.52 27.38
CA TYR A 128 -5.93 -8.65 27.94
C TYR A 128 -6.73 -9.38 26.87
N ASP A 129 -6.49 -10.69 26.72
CA ASP A 129 -7.26 -11.60 25.88
C ASP A 129 -8.32 -12.31 26.70
N ALA A 130 -9.58 -11.88 26.59
CA ALA A 130 -10.68 -12.47 27.34
C ALA A 130 -11.03 -13.90 26.90
N SER A 131 -10.59 -14.35 25.72
CA SER A 131 -10.83 -15.72 25.25
C SER A 131 -9.92 -16.74 25.92
N ARG A 132 -8.69 -16.33 26.28
CA ARG A 132 -7.69 -17.15 26.93
C ARG A 132 -7.46 -16.81 28.41
N ASN A 133 -8.09 -15.73 28.89
CA ASN A 133 -7.92 -15.21 30.25
C ASN A 133 -6.45 -14.91 30.59
N GLU A 134 -5.73 -14.28 29.66
CA GLU A 134 -4.31 -13.94 29.83
C GLU A 134 -4.02 -12.53 29.32
N THR A 135 -2.91 -11.96 29.78
CA THR A 135 -2.37 -10.69 29.23
C THR A 135 -1.13 -11.00 28.41
N PHE A 136 -1.02 -10.35 27.25
CA PHE A 136 0.13 -10.46 26.35
C PHE A 136 0.51 -9.09 25.79
N ASP A 137 1.70 -8.94 25.25
CA ASP A 137 2.13 -7.69 24.61
C ASP A 137 1.70 -7.72 23.13
N LEU A 138 0.64 -6.97 22.85
CA LEU A 138 0.14 -6.79 21.48
C LEU A 138 1.08 -5.90 20.70
N ARG A 139 1.60 -6.41 19.60
CA ARG A 139 2.35 -5.64 18.61
C ARG A 139 1.55 -5.51 17.32
N ALA A 140 1.87 -4.46 16.55
CA ALA A 140 1.24 -4.28 15.25
C ALA A 140 2.19 -3.61 14.24
N ALA A 141 1.91 -3.87 12.96
CA ALA A 141 2.61 -3.22 11.85
C ALA A 141 1.64 -2.98 10.69
N VAL A 142 1.89 -1.96 9.90
CA VAL A 142 1.24 -1.77 8.60
C VAL A 142 1.99 -2.62 7.57
N LEU A 143 1.30 -3.55 6.94
CA LEU A 143 1.89 -4.44 5.94
C LEU A 143 1.85 -3.82 4.54
N MET A 144 0.78 -3.08 4.21
CA MET A 144 0.60 -2.44 2.91
C MET A 144 -0.34 -1.24 3.00
N THR A 145 -0.27 -0.37 1.99
CA THR A 145 -1.26 0.71 1.80
C THR A 145 -2.33 0.29 0.79
N ILE A 146 -3.53 0.83 0.94
CA ILE A 146 -4.67 0.63 0.04
C ILE A 146 -5.13 2.01 -0.41
N SER A 147 -4.94 2.34 -1.66
CA SER A 147 -5.33 3.63 -2.22
C SER A 147 -5.48 3.55 -3.73
N ASP A 148 -6.18 4.51 -4.31
CA ASP A 148 -6.14 4.75 -5.74
C ASP A 148 -4.79 5.38 -6.16
N LEU A 149 -4.56 5.60 -7.45
CA LEU A 149 -3.31 6.17 -7.94
C LEU A 149 -3.01 7.57 -7.37
N PRO A 150 -3.94 8.52 -7.27
CA PRO A 150 -3.75 9.79 -6.56
C PRO A 150 -3.38 9.61 -5.08
N GLY A 151 -4.07 8.75 -4.36
CA GLY A 151 -3.78 8.42 -2.96
C GLY A 151 -2.39 7.79 -2.78
N LEU A 152 -2.02 6.84 -3.64
CA LEU A 152 -0.69 6.26 -3.67
C LEU A 152 0.38 7.35 -3.88
N GLY A 153 0.17 8.25 -4.84
CA GLY A 153 1.10 9.34 -5.09
C GLY A 153 1.30 10.28 -3.91
N MET A 154 0.25 10.49 -3.10
CA MET A 154 0.37 11.25 -1.87
C MET A 154 1.12 10.48 -0.79
N LEU A 155 0.76 9.22 -0.54
CA LEU A 155 1.38 8.39 0.49
C LEU A 155 2.86 8.09 0.19
N ALA A 156 3.18 7.80 -1.07
CA ALA A 156 4.55 7.50 -1.51
C ALA A 156 5.37 8.74 -1.89
N CYS A 157 4.79 9.94 -1.86
CA CYS A 157 5.38 11.15 -2.45
C CYS A 157 5.76 10.99 -3.93
N HIS A 158 5.07 10.11 -4.65
CA HIS A 158 5.33 9.83 -6.06
C HIS A 158 4.53 10.77 -6.96
N MET A 159 5.10 11.11 -8.12
CA MET A 159 4.36 11.89 -9.13
C MET A 159 3.30 11.01 -9.80
N VAL A 160 2.04 11.47 -9.79
CA VAL A 160 0.90 10.78 -10.44
C VAL A 160 0.44 11.46 -11.73
N HIS A 161 1.21 12.44 -12.20
CA HIS A 161 0.97 13.18 -13.43
C HIS A 161 2.24 13.28 -14.26
N GLY A 162 2.10 13.39 -15.58
CA GLY A 162 3.23 13.50 -16.50
C GLY A 162 3.71 12.16 -17.05
N ASN A 163 4.88 12.18 -17.66
CA ASN A 163 5.38 11.03 -18.41
C ASN A 163 5.90 9.88 -17.53
N PHE A 164 6.23 10.16 -16.27
CA PHE A 164 6.86 9.21 -15.35
C PHE A 164 5.92 8.84 -14.17
N ALA A 165 4.63 9.07 -14.34
CA ALA A 165 3.63 8.85 -13.30
C ALA A 165 3.20 7.38 -13.12
N CYS A 166 3.83 6.44 -13.81
CA CYS A 166 3.59 5.01 -13.63
C CYS A 166 4.50 4.46 -12.52
N PRO A 167 3.98 4.12 -11.31
CA PRO A 167 4.83 3.67 -10.22
C PRO A 167 5.68 2.43 -10.57
N PRO A 168 5.14 1.35 -11.17
CA PRO A 168 5.95 0.19 -11.54
C PRO A 168 7.07 0.49 -12.53
N CYS A 169 6.85 1.42 -13.47
CA CYS A 169 7.82 1.72 -14.52
C CYS A 169 8.82 2.81 -14.13
N GLY A 170 8.42 3.75 -13.24
CA GLY A 170 9.27 4.87 -12.84
C GLY A 170 9.81 5.68 -14.03
N GLU A 171 11.12 5.89 -14.07
CA GLU A 171 11.79 6.60 -15.18
C GLU A 171 11.80 5.79 -16.48
N ASN A 172 11.58 4.49 -16.44
CA ASN A 172 11.46 3.61 -17.60
C ASN A 172 10.04 3.61 -18.20
N ALA A 173 9.14 4.47 -17.71
CA ALA A 173 7.79 4.59 -18.24
C ALA A 173 7.84 5.03 -19.69
N TRP A 174 7.22 4.24 -20.56
CA TRP A 174 7.04 4.61 -21.95
C TRP A 174 5.71 5.30 -22.15
N THR A 175 5.75 6.58 -22.49
CA THR A 175 4.55 7.39 -22.69
C THR A 175 4.49 7.91 -24.14
N LYS A 176 3.25 8.01 -24.65
CA LYS A 176 2.96 8.61 -25.94
C LYS A 176 1.83 9.64 -25.78
N CYS A 177 2.09 10.85 -26.25
CA CYS A 177 1.02 11.86 -26.31
C CYS A 177 0.12 11.59 -27.51
N LEU A 178 -1.18 11.40 -27.26
CA LEU A 178 -2.17 11.22 -28.31
C LEU A 178 -2.40 12.53 -29.05
N LYS A 179 -2.12 12.53 -30.37
CA LYS A 179 -2.15 13.72 -31.24
C LYS A 179 -3.49 14.45 -31.18
N HIS A 180 -4.60 13.74 -31.20
CA HIS A 180 -5.95 14.30 -31.23
C HIS A 180 -6.55 14.49 -29.83
N GLY A 181 -6.25 13.59 -28.89
CA GLY A 181 -6.75 13.63 -27.50
C GLY A 181 -5.95 14.57 -26.58
N ARG A 182 -4.77 14.99 -26.98
CA ARG A 182 -3.82 15.79 -26.17
C ARG A 182 -3.60 15.22 -24.76
N LYS A 183 -3.63 13.89 -24.64
CA LYS A 183 -3.44 13.17 -23.40
C LYS A 183 -2.21 12.27 -23.49
N ALA A 184 -1.42 12.22 -22.43
CA ALA A 184 -0.38 11.23 -22.29
C ALA A 184 -1.01 9.86 -21.99
N CYS A 185 -0.57 8.83 -22.71
CA CYS A 185 -0.96 7.44 -22.47
C CYS A 185 0.29 6.65 -22.16
N PHE A 186 0.21 5.77 -21.16
CA PHE A 186 1.26 4.82 -20.89
C PHE A 186 1.18 3.67 -21.91
N MET A 187 2.28 3.42 -22.54
CA MET A 187 2.46 2.34 -23.51
C MET A 187 3.27 1.21 -22.84
N GLY A 188 3.70 0.23 -23.59
CA GLY A 188 4.62 -0.80 -23.08
C GLY A 188 4.02 -1.81 -22.10
N HIS A 189 2.68 -1.83 -21.94
CA HIS A 189 2.01 -2.83 -21.08
C HIS A 189 2.21 -4.26 -21.56
N ARG A 190 2.53 -4.49 -22.85
CA ARG A 190 2.90 -5.82 -23.40
C ARG A 190 4.23 -6.34 -22.88
N ARG A 191 5.11 -5.49 -22.31
CA ARG A 191 6.38 -5.89 -21.69
C ARG A 191 6.21 -6.81 -20.49
N PHE A 192 5.02 -6.84 -19.89
CA PHE A 192 4.68 -7.72 -18.77
C PHE A 192 4.21 -9.12 -19.23
N LEU A 193 4.16 -9.35 -20.54
CA LEU A 193 3.88 -10.66 -21.13
C LEU A 193 5.18 -11.37 -21.47
N PRO A 194 5.21 -12.72 -21.52
CA PRO A 194 6.33 -13.47 -22.07
C PRO A 194 6.67 -12.98 -23.48
N LEU A 195 7.95 -12.91 -23.85
CA LEU A 195 8.40 -12.38 -25.14
C LEU A 195 7.87 -13.15 -26.36
N ASP A 196 7.55 -14.41 -26.19
CA ASP A 196 6.94 -15.29 -27.19
C ASP A 196 5.40 -15.20 -27.24
N HIS A 197 4.80 -14.35 -26.40
CA HIS A 197 3.35 -14.20 -26.37
C HIS A 197 2.84 -13.60 -27.69
N PRO A 198 1.76 -14.15 -28.29
CA PRO A 198 1.23 -13.66 -29.58
C PRO A 198 0.97 -12.16 -29.63
N PHE A 199 0.52 -11.55 -28.56
CA PHE A 199 0.31 -10.10 -28.49
C PHE A 199 1.59 -9.27 -28.52
N CYS A 200 2.72 -9.80 -28.14
CA CYS A 200 4.01 -9.11 -28.29
C CYS A 200 4.40 -9.01 -29.76
N LEU A 201 4.06 -10.01 -30.58
CA LEU A 201 4.38 -10.10 -31.99
C LEU A 201 3.33 -9.42 -32.90
N ASP A 202 2.11 -9.23 -32.41
CA ASP A 202 0.99 -8.61 -33.15
C ASP A 202 1.06 -7.08 -33.05
N GLY A 203 1.79 -6.46 -34.00
CA GLY A 203 1.80 -4.99 -34.12
C GLY A 203 0.47 -4.42 -34.62
N ASN A 204 -0.29 -5.16 -35.45
CA ASN A 204 -1.48 -4.63 -36.12
C ASN A 204 -2.64 -4.34 -35.17
N SER A 205 -2.81 -5.16 -34.14
CA SER A 205 -3.86 -4.97 -33.12
C SER A 205 -3.54 -3.89 -32.09
N PHE A 206 -2.34 -3.30 -32.15
CA PHE A 206 -1.87 -2.29 -31.19
C PHE A 206 -1.41 -1.01 -31.91
N ASP A 207 -0.19 -0.59 -31.67
CA ASP A 207 0.36 0.68 -32.16
C ASP A 207 1.20 0.56 -33.44
N GLY A 208 1.18 -0.58 -34.11
CA GLY A 208 1.92 -0.89 -35.30
C GLY A 208 3.34 -1.42 -35.05
N THR A 209 3.72 -1.62 -33.77
CA THR A 209 5.05 -2.09 -33.40
C THR A 209 5.01 -3.48 -32.76
N VAL A 210 6.10 -4.22 -32.93
CA VAL A 210 6.38 -5.45 -32.16
C VAL A 210 7.00 -5.04 -30.82
N GLU A 211 6.52 -5.61 -29.72
CA GLU A 211 7.07 -5.34 -28.39
C GLU A 211 8.17 -6.35 -28.06
N LEU A 212 9.40 -5.87 -27.97
CA LEU A 212 10.59 -6.68 -27.63
C LEU A 212 11.19 -6.28 -26.28
N GLY A 213 10.59 -5.32 -25.60
CA GLY A 213 11.05 -4.86 -24.29
C GLY A 213 10.74 -5.88 -23.19
N THR A 214 11.64 -6.00 -22.24
CA THR A 214 11.41 -6.76 -21.01
C THR A 214 10.61 -5.93 -19.99
N GLU A 215 9.96 -6.59 -19.06
CA GLU A 215 9.30 -5.92 -17.96
C GLU A 215 10.28 -5.03 -17.16
N PRO A 216 9.86 -3.86 -16.70
CA PRO A 216 10.66 -3.07 -15.77
C PRO A 216 10.91 -3.87 -14.48
N GLN A 217 12.04 -3.61 -13.84
CA GLN A 217 12.27 -4.15 -12.50
C GLN A 217 11.09 -3.80 -11.59
N THR A 218 10.56 -4.79 -10.92
CA THR A 218 9.48 -4.59 -9.94
C THR A 218 10.03 -3.91 -8.68
N TYR A 219 9.14 -3.35 -7.87
CA TYR A 219 9.54 -2.78 -6.57
C TYR A 219 10.21 -3.80 -5.64
N TYR A 220 9.91 -5.09 -5.77
CA TYR A 220 10.55 -6.16 -5.00
C TYR A 220 12.04 -6.32 -5.28
N ASP A 221 12.48 -5.90 -6.46
CA ASP A 221 13.87 -6.07 -6.93
C ASP A 221 14.64 -4.75 -6.89
N ARG A 222 14.02 -3.65 -6.45
CA ARG A 222 14.62 -2.31 -6.42
C ARG A 222 14.80 -1.83 -4.99
N PRO A 223 15.99 -1.35 -4.61
CA PRO A 223 16.23 -0.69 -3.32
C PRO A 223 15.67 0.74 -3.35
N ILE A 224 14.33 0.88 -3.28
CA ILE A 224 13.64 2.17 -3.45
C ILE A 224 14.11 3.20 -2.43
N LEU A 225 14.31 2.79 -1.17
CA LEU A 225 14.78 3.71 -0.15
C LEU A 225 16.18 4.24 -0.48
N ASP A 226 17.08 3.40 -0.97
CA ASP A 226 18.43 3.80 -1.39
C ASP A 226 18.36 4.74 -2.57
N GLU A 227 17.53 4.44 -3.58
CA GLU A 227 17.30 5.31 -4.73
C GLU A 227 16.78 6.69 -4.30
N ILE A 228 15.76 6.73 -3.44
CA ILE A 228 15.15 7.97 -2.95
C ILE A 228 16.16 8.76 -2.09
N THR A 229 16.89 8.08 -1.24
CA THR A 229 17.90 8.72 -0.35
C THR A 229 19.07 9.28 -1.16
N ALA A 230 19.48 8.58 -2.20
CA ALA A 230 20.56 9.02 -3.09
C ALA A 230 20.21 10.28 -3.91
N LEU A 231 18.93 10.60 -4.09
CA LEU A 231 18.51 11.80 -4.82
C LEU A 231 18.96 13.11 -4.16
N GLY A 232 19.10 13.14 -2.83
CA GLY A 232 19.52 14.32 -2.07
C GLY A 232 18.60 15.54 -2.23
N ASP A 233 18.44 16.05 -3.45
CA ASP A 233 17.46 17.10 -3.79
C ASP A 233 16.39 16.55 -4.75
N PHE A 234 15.14 16.53 -4.27
CA PHE A 234 13.99 16.03 -5.04
C PHE A 234 13.58 16.92 -6.22
N LYS A 235 14.13 18.11 -6.34
CA LYS A 235 13.84 19.03 -7.47
C LYS A 235 14.26 18.45 -8.81
N GLU A 236 15.28 17.60 -8.84
CA GLU A 236 15.77 16.96 -10.06
C GLU A 236 15.10 15.60 -10.32
N SER A 237 14.34 15.07 -9.35
CA SER A 237 13.64 13.80 -9.54
C SER A 237 12.47 13.94 -10.50
N LYS A 238 12.34 12.95 -11.39
CA LYS A 238 11.20 12.84 -12.32
C LYS A 238 10.05 12.02 -11.75
N THR A 239 10.28 11.30 -10.65
CA THR A 239 9.35 10.32 -10.08
C THR A 239 8.89 10.67 -8.68
N TYR A 240 9.77 11.20 -7.83
CA TYR A 240 9.49 11.49 -6.43
C TYR A 240 9.54 12.99 -6.12
N LYS A 241 8.68 13.45 -5.19
CA LYS A 241 8.59 14.84 -4.77
C LYS A 241 9.28 15.09 -3.43
N ALA A 242 9.31 14.08 -2.56
CA ALA A 242 9.85 14.12 -1.22
C ALA A 242 10.04 12.69 -0.68
N LEU A 243 10.62 12.56 0.50
CA LEU A 243 10.64 11.31 1.26
C LEU A 243 9.29 11.13 1.97
N SER A 244 8.66 9.99 1.79
CA SER A 244 7.43 9.64 2.49
C SER A 244 7.66 9.51 4.01
N SER A 245 6.72 10.00 4.81
CA SER A 245 6.77 9.80 6.26
C SER A 245 6.60 8.33 6.68
N LEU A 246 6.10 7.46 5.81
CA LEU A 246 6.02 6.03 6.06
C LEU A 246 7.39 5.40 6.31
N PHE A 247 8.46 5.95 5.73
CA PHE A 247 9.83 5.52 6.00
C PHE A 247 10.33 5.80 7.42
N THR A 248 9.54 6.50 8.24
CA THR A 248 9.84 6.62 9.69
C THR A 248 9.47 5.36 10.47
N LEU A 249 8.67 4.47 9.89
CA LEU A 249 8.34 3.19 10.49
C LEU A 249 9.53 2.23 10.38
N PRO A 250 9.95 1.58 11.48
CA PRO A 250 11.19 0.81 11.53
C PRO A 250 11.17 -0.49 10.71
N TYR A 251 10.06 -0.79 10.08
CA TYR A 251 9.84 -1.98 9.27
C TYR A 251 9.49 -1.66 7.81
N TRP A 252 9.52 -0.36 7.43
CA TRP A 252 9.11 0.07 6.08
C TRP A 252 10.27 0.14 5.08
N ASP A 253 11.50 -0.09 5.52
CA ASP A 253 12.74 0.10 4.74
C ASP A 253 12.88 -0.82 3.53
N ASP A 254 12.18 -1.98 3.52
CA ASP A 254 12.35 -3.04 2.54
C ASP A 254 11.10 -3.32 1.69
N ASN A 255 10.56 -2.32 1.03
CA ASN A 255 9.67 -2.57 -0.11
C ASN A 255 8.22 -2.96 0.15
N ILE A 256 7.52 -2.25 0.98
CA ILE A 256 6.07 -2.46 1.04
C ILE A 256 5.36 -1.17 0.60
N LEU A 257 5.38 -0.90 -0.68
CA LEU A 257 4.49 0.07 -1.33
C LEU A 257 3.68 -0.64 -2.38
#